data_3e00c0913bcd6bc281b8d8c78dc6bebe
#
_entry.id   3e00c0913bcd6bc281b8d8c78dc6bebe
#
_cell.length_a   1.000
_cell.length_b   1.000
_cell.length_c   1.000
_cell.angle_alpha   90.00
_cell.angle_beta   90.00
_cell.angle_gamma   90.00
#
_symmetry.space_group_name_H-M   'P 1'
#
loop_
_entity.id
_entity.type
_entity.pdbx_description
1 polymer ?
#
loop_
_entity_poly.entity_id
_entity_poly.type
_entity_poly.pdbx_seq_one_letter_code
_entity_poly.pdbx_strand_id
1 'polypeptide(L)'
;EPVNAEAEIRRRVADRGAITFAEFMRLALYWPEGGYYRGLGIPIGGPSGDFYTSPLVHPAFGALLSVQLFQMWQFMDRPSSFTVLEMGAGNGLLCRDVVEFSRNLPEGFPQALGYICLDVDAQPGVEMGSTAAEGRPSVVRVAAHGPEWETLAPPPGIPVARFRGCVLSNELLDAIPVHQVTMQRGKLLEAYVALDQDELVIVHDNPSTPKLAERLDGLGVTLAEGQTAEICLGLAHWAEMVSDVLEDGFVLTVDYGREAGDLYSNEDRPRGTLTTFYRHIQTDAPLLRIGGQDITAQVDFTSVINEGRKVGLQPVGY
;
A
#
# COMPACT_ATOMS: atom_id res chain seq x y z
N GLU A 1 -19.14 1.91 -24.50
CA GLU A 1 -18.59 0.73 -23.80
C GLU A 1 -18.07 1.20 -22.47
N PRO A 2 -18.31 0.48 -21.37
CA PRO A 2 -17.73 0.86 -20.09
C PRO A 2 -16.20 0.83 -20.23
N VAL A 3 -15.55 1.95 -19.93
CA VAL A 3 -14.09 2.06 -19.95
C VAL A 3 -13.57 1.39 -18.69
N ASN A 4 -13.27 0.10 -18.75
CA ASN A 4 -12.65 -0.63 -17.63
C ASN A 4 -11.13 -0.47 -17.64
N ALA A 5 -10.45 -0.92 -16.59
CA ALA A 5 -9.01 -0.81 -16.43
C ALA A 5 -8.24 -1.41 -17.62
N GLU A 6 -8.66 -2.56 -18.15
CA GLU A 6 -8.03 -3.19 -19.31
C GLU A 6 -8.16 -2.34 -20.58
N ALA A 7 -9.35 -1.78 -20.85
CA ALA A 7 -9.56 -0.92 -22.00
C ALA A 7 -8.69 0.34 -21.94
N GLU A 8 -8.55 0.95 -20.76
CA GLU A 8 -7.67 2.12 -20.56
C GLU A 8 -6.18 1.75 -20.76
N ILE A 9 -5.73 0.61 -20.24
CA ILE A 9 -4.38 0.11 -20.44
C ILE A 9 -4.11 -0.09 -21.95
N ARG A 10 -5.00 -0.77 -22.65
CA ARG A 10 -4.87 -1.00 -24.11
C ARG A 10 -4.84 0.33 -24.89
N ARG A 11 -5.68 1.29 -24.51
CA ARG A 11 -5.68 2.62 -25.12
C ARG A 11 -4.33 3.31 -24.92
N ARG A 12 -3.79 3.33 -23.69
CA ARG A 12 -2.48 3.97 -23.42
C ARG A 12 -1.34 3.29 -24.16
N VAL A 13 -1.34 1.96 -24.19
CA VAL A 13 -0.33 1.21 -24.94
C VAL A 13 -0.43 1.50 -26.44
N ALA A 14 -1.64 1.56 -26.99
CA ALA A 14 -1.82 1.91 -28.41
C ALA A 14 -1.32 3.32 -28.73
N ASP A 15 -1.56 4.28 -27.84
CA ASP A 15 -1.16 5.69 -28.01
C ASP A 15 0.36 5.90 -27.87
N ARG A 16 1.04 5.14 -27.00
CA ARG A 16 2.44 5.38 -26.61
C ARG A 16 3.41 4.27 -27.05
N GLY A 17 2.91 3.16 -27.59
CA GLY A 17 3.66 1.96 -27.90
C GLY A 17 3.89 1.03 -26.73
N ALA A 18 4.13 1.55 -25.52
CA ALA A 18 4.26 0.79 -24.29
C ALA A 18 4.06 1.69 -23.07
N ILE A 19 3.76 1.09 -21.93
CA ILE A 19 3.71 1.74 -20.60
C ILE A 19 4.59 0.94 -19.63
N THR A 20 5.17 1.60 -18.60
CA THR A 20 5.95 0.90 -17.58
C THR A 20 5.08 -0.10 -16.82
N PHE A 21 5.71 -1.15 -16.25
CA PHE A 21 4.97 -2.08 -15.39
C PHE A 21 4.33 -1.38 -14.18
N ALA A 22 4.99 -0.35 -13.64
CA ALA A 22 4.41 0.46 -12.55
C ALA A 22 3.14 1.20 -12.99
N GLU A 23 3.10 1.78 -14.19
CA GLU A 23 1.88 2.41 -14.71
C GLU A 23 0.78 1.36 -14.96
N PHE A 24 1.13 0.19 -15.51
CA PHE A 24 0.21 -0.93 -15.69
C PHE A 24 -0.40 -1.37 -14.35
N MET A 25 0.43 -1.66 -13.33
CA MET A 25 -0.03 -2.10 -12.01
C MET A 25 -0.95 -1.05 -11.37
N ARG A 26 -0.60 0.23 -11.48
CA ARG A 26 -1.43 1.32 -10.99
C ARG A 26 -2.82 1.33 -11.64
N LEU A 27 -2.90 1.17 -12.95
CA LEU A 27 -4.18 1.14 -13.66
C LEU A 27 -4.98 -0.13 -13.32
N ALA A 28 -4.33 -1.29 -13.29
CA ALA A 28 -4.97 -2.55 -12.96
C ALA A 28 -5.57 -2.57 -11.54
N LEU A 29 -4.90 -1.94 -10.58
CA LEU A 29 -5.35 -1.91 -9.19
C LEU A 29 -6.29 -0.73 -8.87
N TYR A 30 -6.02 0.47 -9.40
CA TYR A 30 -6.62 1.70 -8.89
C TYR A 30 -7.39 2.52 -9.93
N TRP A 31 -7.57 2.04 -11.18
CA TRP A 31 -8.37 2.75 -12.17
C TRP A 31 -9.81 2.92 -11.68
N PRO A 32 -10.40 4.15 -11.74
CA PRO A 32 -11.72 4.42 -11.18
C PRO A 32 -12.84 3.51 -11.70
N GLU A 33 -12.82 3.18 -12.99
CA GLU A 33 -13.81 2.33 -13.64
C GLU A 33 -13.29 0.90 -13.79
N GLY A 34 -13.19 0.17 -12.66
CA GLY A 34 -12.90 -1.27 -12.65
C GLY A 34 -11.44 -1.64 -12.45
N GLY A 35 -10.66 -0.82 -11.75
CA GLY A 35 -9.45 -1.27 -11.07
C GLY A 35 -9.81 -2.17 -9.89
N TYR A 36 -8.93 -3.10 -9.53
CA TYR A 36 -9.21 -4.13 -8.53
C TYR A 36 -9.73 -3.57 -7.20
N TYR A 37 -9.06 -2.54 -6.64
CA TYR A 37 -9.48 -1.86 -5.42
C TYR A 37 -10.61 -0.83 -5.61
N ARG A 38 -11.11 -0.67 -6.83
CA ARG A 38 -12.21 0.24 -7.19
C ARG A 38 -13.44 -0.52 -7.71
N GLY A 39 -13.38 -1.85 -7.73
CA GLY A 39 -14.48 -2.68 -8.19
C GLY A 39 -15.66 -2.66 -7.24
N LEU A 40 -16.81 -2.15 -7.70
CA LEU A 40 -18.06 -2.13 -6.95
C LEU A 40 -18.51 -3.55 -6.60
N GLY A 41 -18.40 -3.93 -5.33
CA GLY A 41 -19.06 -5.11 -4.78
C GLY A 41 -18.32 -6.44 -4.88
N ILE A 42 -17.06 -6.47 -5.27
CA ILE A 42 -16.23 -7.67 -5.11
C ILE A 42 -15.65 -7.65 -3.69
N PRO A 43 -15.87 -8.68 -2.87
CA PRO A 43 -15.19 -8.80 -1.59
C PRO A 43 -13.69 -8.94 -1.83
N ILE A 44 -12.89 -7.95 -1.46
CA ILE A 44 -11.44 -7.95 -1.66
C ILE A 44 -10.78 -9.04 -0.82
N GLY A 45 -11.30 -9.30 0.38
CA GLY A 45 -10.79 -10.33 1.29
C GLY A 45 -11.87 -11.19 1.95
N GLY A 46 -11.45 -12.26 2.62
CA GLY A 46 -12.30 -13.20 3.32
C GLY A 46 -12.78 -14.39 2.49
N PRO A 47 -13.74 -15.20 2.97
CA PRO A 47 -14.15 -16.45 2.33
C PRO A 47 -14.65 -16.32 0.90
N SER A 48 -15.14 -15.14 0.53
CA SER A 48 -15.65 -14.84 -0.82
C SER A 48 -14.68 -13.95 -1.63
N GLY A 49 -13.53 -13.57 -1.05
CA GLY A 49 -12.52 -12.73 -1.67
C GLY A 49 -11.36 -13.51 -2.27
N ASP A 50 -10.29 -12.80 -2.60
CA ASP A 50 -9.13 -13.39 -3.27
C ASP A 50 -8.03 -13.81 -2.31
N PHE A 51 -7.99 -13.23 -1.08
CA PHE A 51 -7.00 -13.54 -0.06
C PHE A 51 -7.55 -13.35 1.37
N TYR A 52 -6.79 -13.78 2.36
CA TYR A 52 -7.06 -13.53 3.78
C TYR A 52 -5.99 -12.60 4.34
N THR A 53 -6.40 -11.49 4.93
CA THR A 53 -5.54 -10.66 5.78
C THR A 53 -5.66 -11.05 7.24
N SER A 54 -4.66 -10.70 8.06
CA SER A 54 -4.66 -11.01 9.50
C SER A 54 -5.93 -10.57 10.23
N PRO A 55 -6.50 -9.38 9.99
CA PRO A 55 -7.78 -8.96 10.59
C PRO A 55 -8.96 -9.86 10.23
N LEU A 56 -8.97 -10.42 9.01
CA LEU A 56 -10.05 -11.30 8.54
C LEU A 56 -10.01 -12.68 9.19
N VAL A 57 -8.85 -13.10 9.69
CA VAL A 57 -8.68 -14.42 10.29
C VAL A 57 -9.17 -14.43 11.73
N HIS A 58 -8.82 -13.43 12.54
CA HIS A 58 -9.21 -13.42 13.95
C HIS A 58 -9.12 -12.01 14.58
N PRO A 59 -10.10 -11.61 15.42
CA PRO A 59 -10.10 -10.32 16.13
C PRO A 59 -8.90 -10.10 17.07
N ALA A 60 -8.17 -11.16 17.43
CA ALA A 60 -6.97 -11.05 18.28
C ALA A 60 -5.89 -10.16 17.65
N PHE A 61 -5.84 -10.06 16.32
CA PHE A 61 -4.88 -9.16 15.67
C PHE A 61 -5.18 -7.69 16.01
N GLY A 62 -6.44 -7.26 15.87
CA GLY A 62 -6.87 -5.92 16.29
C GLY A 62 -6.69 -5.67 17.78
N ALA A 63 -6.92 -6.71 18.63
CA ALA A 63 -6.69 -6.61 20.06
C ALA A 63 -5.21 -6.38 20.40
N LEU A 64 -4.29 -7.10 19.76
CA LEU A 64 -2.84 -6.89 19.94
C LEU A 64 -2.39 -5.51 19.47
N LEU A 65 -2.90 -5.05 18.34
CA LEU A 65 -2.62 -3.68 17.86
C LEU A 65 -3.20 -2.63 18.82
N SER A 66 -4.38 -2.86 19.41
CA SER A 66 -4.92 -1.95 20.43
C SER A 66 -4.01 -1.83 21.64
N VAL A 67 -3.39 -2.94 22.10
CA VAL A 67 -2.38 -2.92 23.17
C VAL A 67 -1.14 -2.12 22.75
N GLN A 68 -0.67 -2.31 21.54
CA GLN A 68 0.49 -1.57 21.01
C GLN A 68 0.21 -0.07 20.92
N LEU A 69 -0.97 0.31 20.43
CA LEU A 69 -1.42 1.71 20.37
C LEU A 69 -1.55 2.34 21.77
N PHE A 70 -2.06 1.56 22.74
CA PHE A 70 -2.09 1.99 24.12
C PHE A 70 -0.68 2.27 24.69
N GLN A 71 0.30 1.41 24.39
CA GLN A 71 1.70 1.64 24.79
C GLN A 71 2.27 2.90 24.13
N MET A 72 2.02 3.13 22.84
CA MET A 72 2.41 4.35 22.12
C MET A 72 1.81 5.59 22.78
N TRP A 73 0.51 5.56 23.13
CA TRP A 73 -0.14 6.64 23.86
C TRP A 73 0.51 6.91 25.23
N GLN A 74 0.93 5.85 25.93
CA GLN A 74 1.67 6.00 27.18
C GLN A 74 3.04 6.65 26.99
N PHE A 75 3.78 6.27 25.93
CA PHE A 75 5.08 6.86 25.59
C PHE A 75 4.97 8.34 25.20
N MET A 76 3.80 8.77 24.73
CA MET A 76 3.51 10.18 24.42
C MET A 76 2.97 10.97 25.61
N ASP A 77 3.20 10.52 26.85
CA ASP A 77 2.70 11.15 28.08
C ASP A 77 1.18 11.25 28.18
N ARG A 78 0.46 10.28 27.59
CA ARG A 78 -1.00 10.13 27.68
C ARG A 78 -1.77 11.39 27.25
N PRO A 79 -1.60 11.85 26.01
CA PRO A 79 -2.31 13.04 25.54
C PRO A 79 -3.81 12.85 25.61
N SER A 80 -4.55 13.94 25.81
CA SER A 80 -6.02 13.93 25.85
C SER A 80 -6.67 13.58 24.50
N SER A 81 -5.90 13.67 23.40
CA SER A 81 -6.30 13.22 22.06
C SER A 81 -5.17 12.42 21.45
N PHE A 82 -5.45 11.20 21.03
CA PHE A 82 -4.56 10.28 20.32
C PHE A 82 -5.27 9.75 19.10
N THR A 83 -4.85 10.18 17.93
CA THR A 83 -5.48 9.81 16.68
C THR A 83 -4.75 8.66 16.00
N VAL A 84 -5.48 7.64 15.60
CA VAL A 84 -4.99 6.58 14.70
C VAL A 84 -5.54 6.86 13.31
N LEU A 85 -4.67 7.01 12.34
CA LEU A 85 -5.01 7.07 10.92
C LEU A 85 -4.64 5.73 10.28
N GLU A 86 -5.62 4.90 9.99
CA GLU A 86 -5.44 3.65 9.24
C GLU A 86 -5.53 3.93 7.75
N MET A 87 -4.42 3.73 7.03
CA MET A 87 -4.34 3.85 5.58
C MET A 87 -4.61 2.49 4.94
N GLY A 88 -5.52 2.44 3.96
CA GLY A 88 -5.96 1.17 3.36
C GLY A 88 -6.89 0.39 4.28
N ALA A 89 -7.82 1.07 4.95
CA ALA A 89 -8.70 0.48 5.97
C ALA A 89 -9.71 -0.56 5.43
N GLY A 90 -9.86 -0.66 4.12
CA GLY A 90 -10.77 -1.60 3.49
C GLY A 90 -12.20 -1.50 4.04
N ASN A 91 -12.73 -2.63 4.49
CA ASN A 91 -14.06 -2.69 5.09
C ASN A 91 -14.14 -2.15 6.54
N GLY A 92 -13.01 -1.75 7.14
CA GLY A 92 -12.93 -1.20 8.51
C GLY A 92 -12.96 -2.25 9.62
N LEU A 93 -12.68 -3.51 9.30
CA LEU A 93 -12.69 -4.60 10.27
C LEU A 93 -11.61 -4.42 11.34
N LEU A 94 -10.40 -4.02 10.94
CA LEU A 94 -9.32 -3.76 11.88
C LEU A 94 -9.65 -2.60 12.83
N CYS A 95 -10.16 -1.50 12.29
CA CYS A 95 -10.67 -0.39 13.09
C CYS A 95 -11.67 -0.86 14.15
N ARG A 96 -12.67 -1.66 13.74
CA ARG A 96 -13.69 -2.21 14.66
C ARG A 96 -13.04 -2.97 15.79
N ASP A 97 -12.14 -3.90 15.47
CA ASP A 97 -11.55 -4.80 16.47
C ASP A 97 -10.63 -4.04 17.44
N VAL A 98 -9.86 -3.06 16.93
CA VAL A 98 -9.04 -2.16 17.75
C VAL A 98 -9.90 -1.34 18.70
N VAL A 99 -10.96 -0.71 18.20
CA VAL A 99 -11.84 0.16 18.97
C VAL A 99 -12.65 -0.64 20.01
N GLU A 100 -13.13 -1.81 19.65
CA GLU A 100 -13.85 -2.69 20.60
C GLU A 100 -12.93 -3.14 21.73
N PHE A 101 -11.72 -3.60 21.41
CA PHE A 101 -10.78 -4.07 22.43
C PHE A 101 -10.26 -2.93 23.32
N SER A 102 -10.11 -1.72 22.79
CA SER A 102 -9.63 -0.55 23.54
C SER A 102 -10.44 -0.29 24.84
N ARG A 103 -11.72 -0.68 24.85
CA ARG A 103 -12.60 -0.54 26.02
C ARG A 103 -12.18 -1.40 27.19
N ASN A 104 -11.35 -2.41 26.98
CA ASN A 104 -10.80 -3.27 28.04
C ASN A 104 -9.46 -2.74 28.57
N LEU A 105 -8.94 -1.66 27.98
CA LEU A 105 -7.69 -1.02 28.40
C LEU A 105 -7.96 0.04 29.47
N PRO A 106 -6.91 0.45 30.23
CA PRO A 106 -7.06 1.43 31.30
C PRO A 106 -7.75 2.72 30.88
N GLU A 107 -8.50 3.30 31.80
CA GLU A 107 -9.18 4.59 31.62
C GLU A 107 -8.23 5.68 31.09
N GLY A 108 -8.80 6.57 30.28
CA GLY A 108 -8.08 7.65 29.60
C GLY A 108 -7.75 7.29 28.15
N PHE A 109 -7.31 6.08 27.85
CA PHE A 109 -6.99 5.71 26.47
C PHE A 109 -8.24 5.60 25.57
N PRO A 110 -9.31 4.87 25.95
CA PRO A 110 -10.54 4.82 25.14
C PRO A 110 -11.16 6.20 24.89
N GLN A 111 -11.03 7.12 25.87
CA GLN A 111 -11.53 8.48 25.77
C GLN A 111 -10.66 9.36 24.85
N ALA A 112 -9.35 9.11 24.86
CA ALA A 112 -8.40 9.83 24.03
C ALA A 112 -8.36 9.34 22.58
N LEU A 113 -8.76 8.08 22.34
CA LEU A 113 -8.64 7.41 21.05
C LEU A 113 -9.63 7.98 20.02
N GLY A 114 -9.08 8.61 18.97
CA GLY A 114 -9.76 8.88 17.73
C GLY A 114 -9.27 7.91 16.65
N TYR A 115 -10.15 7.41 15.79
CA TYR A 115 -9.77 6.50 14.71
C TYR A 115 -10.31 6.98 13.37
N ILE A 116 -9.42 7.10 12.41
CA ILE A 116 -9.72 7.54 11.04
C ILE A 116 -9.41 6.39 10.09
N CYS A 117 -10.43 5.87 9.42
CA CYS A 117 -10.28 4.89 8.35
C CYS A 117 -10.15 5.62 7.01
N LEU A 118 -8.98 5.55 6.38
CA LEU A 118 -8.70 6.13 5.08
C LEU A 118 -8.61 5.02 4.03
N ASP A 119 -9.45 5.09 3.00
CA ASP A 119 -9.41 4.14 1.89
C ASP A 119 -9.80 4.80 0.56
N VAL A 120 -9.41 4.18 -0.56
CA VAL A 120 -9.72 4.69 -1.92
C VAL A 120 -11.22 4.63 -2.24
N ASP A 121 -11.92 3.66 -1.65
CA ASP A 121 -13.36 3.44 -1.87
C ASP A 121 -14.24 3.90 -0.70
N ALA A 122 -13.68 4.55 0.31
CA ALA A 122 -14.47 5.05 1.41
C ALA A 122 -15.53 6.04 0.90
N GLN A 123 -16.79 5.68 1.06
CA GLN A 123 -17.89 6.60 0.72
C GLN A 123 -17.85 7.80 1.68
N PRO A 124 -17.84 9.06 1.17
CA PRO A 124 -17.90 10.22 2.04
C PRO A 124 -19.19 10.17 2.89
N GLY A 125 -19.04 10.28 4.21
CA GLY A 125 -20.18 10.45 5.10
C GLY A 125 -20.79 9.18 5.71
N VAL A 126 -20.22 7.99 5.51
CA VAL A 126 -20.61 6.84 6.36
C VAL A 126 -19.88 6.98 7.69
N GLU A 127 -20.44 7.80 8.57
CA GLU A 127 -20.08 7.80 9.98
C GLU A 127 -20.40 6.39 10.53
N MET A 128 -19.38 5.63 10.89
CA MET A 128 -19.58 4.48 11.77
C MET A 128 -19.94 5.03 13.16
N GLY A 129 -21.22 5.31 13.31
CA GLY A 129 -21.88 5.97 14.39
C GLY A 129 -21.14 5.96 15.71
N SER A 130 -20.56 7.08 16.03
CA SER A 130 -20.62 7.65 17.36
C SER A 130 -20.05 9.06 17.31
N THR A 131 -20.89 10.07 17.26
CA THR A 131 -20.58 11.31 17.99
C THR A 131 -20.06 10.91 19.35
N ALA A 132 -18.96 11.49 19.77
CA ALA A 132 -18.31 11.23 21.06
C ALA A 132 -19.36 11.26 22.19
N ALA A 133 -20.03 10.13 22.43
CA ALA A 133 -20.75 9.91 23.66
C ALA A 133 -19.70 9.69 24.73
N GLU A 134 -19.84 10.33 25.85
CA GLU A 134 -18.89 10.28 26.97
C GLU A 134 -18.29 8.87 27.14
N GLY A 135 -16.98 8.75 26.97
CA GLY A 135 -16.21 7.53 27.19
C GLY A 135 -16.08 6.56 26.01
N ARG A 136 -16.39 6.95 24.78
CA ARG A 136 -16.23 6.11 23.58
C ARG A 136 -15.21 6.70 22.59
N PRO A 137 -14.39 5.84 21.90
CA PRO A 137 -13.55 6.29 20.80
C PRO A 137 -14.39 6.92 19.68
N SER A 138 -13.86 7.96 19.06
CA SER A 138 -14.47 8.55 17.85
C SER A 138 -13.95 7.81 16.62
N VAL A 139 -14.83 7.48 15.67
CA VAL A 139 -14.46 6.81 14.41
C VAL A 139 -14.99 7.61 13.23
N VAL A 140 -14.13 7.88 12.26
CA VAL A 140 -14.47 8.59 11.02
C VAL A 140 -13.95 7.81 9.82
N ARG A 141 -14.72 7.74 8.75
CA ARG A 141 -14.28 7.22 7.45
C ARG A 141 -14.04 8.36 6.48
N VAL A 142 -12.90 8.30 5.79
CA VAL A 142 -12.48 9.31 4.82
C VAL A 142 -12.16 8.61 3.49
N ALA A 143 -12.71 9.13 2.39
CA ALA A 143 -12.27 8.71 1.07
C ALA A 143 -10.95 9.40 0.72
N ALA A 144 -9.96 8.62 0.35
CA ALA A 144 -8.83 9.15 -0.37
C ALA A 144 -9.31 9.46 -1.80
N HIS A 145 -9.54 10.74 -2.09
CA HIS A 145 -9.72 11.15 -3.48
C HIS A 145 -8.44 10.80 -4.23
N GLY A 146 -8.54 9.78 -5.09
CA GLY A 146 -7.42 9.33 -5.89
C GLY A 146 -6.85 10.46 -6.73
N PRO A 147 -5.62 10.32 -7.21
CA PRO A 147 -4.98 11.29 -8.08
C PRO A 147 -5.88 11.54 -9.29
N GLU A 148 -5.77 12.73 -9.85
CA GLU A 148 -6.21 12.96 -11.22
C GLU A 148 -5.45 11.98 -12.12
N TRP A 149 -6.11 10.90 -12.53
CA TRP A 149 -5.50 9.77 -13.24
C TRP A 149 -4.92 10.14 -14.60
N GLU A 150 -5.30 11.31 -15.10
CA GLU A 150 -4.80 11.87 -16.35
C GLU A 150 -3.39 12.47 -16.22
N THR A 151 -3.01 12.90 -15.03
CA THR A 151 -1.67 13.42 -14.77
C THR A 151 -0.87 12.39 -13.99
N LEU A 152 0.42 12.21 -14.30
CA LEU A 152 1.37 11.43 -13.49
C LEU A 152 1.71 12.16 -12.17
N ALA A 153 0.91 13.16 -11.79
CA ALA A 153 1.08 13.89 -10.56
C ALA A 153 0.84 12.96 -9.36
N PRO A 154 1.60 13.12 -8.28
CA PRO A 154 1.34 12.41 -7.04
C PRO A 154 -0.09 12.70 -6.57
N PRO A 155 -0.74 11.74 -5.88
CA PRO A 155 -2.08 11.96 -5.33
C PRO A 155 -2.09 13.22 -4.45
N PRO A 156 -3.21 13.94 -4.38
CA PRO A 156 -3.37 15.00 -3.39
C PRO A 156 -3.08 14.41 -2.01
N GLY A 157 -2.50 15.22 -1.13
CA GLY A 157 -2.16 14.79 0.23
C GLY A 157 -3.37 14.18 0.96
N ILE A 158 -3.12 13.52 2.05
CA ILE A 158 -4.16 12.93 2.90
C ILE A 158 -5.11 14.06 3.37
N PRO A 159 -6.43 13.97 3.14
CA PRO A 159 -7.37 15.04 3.47
C PRO A 159 -7.71 15.06 4.97
N VAL A 160 -6.69 15.04 5.82
CA VAL A 160 -6.78 15.02 7.27
C VAL A 160 -5.87 16.11 7.83
N ALA A 161 -6.36 16.84 8.83
CA ALA A 161 -5.53 17.81 9.54
C ALA A 161 -4.40 17.10 10.29
N ARG A 162 -3.29 17.77 10.51
CA ARG A 162 -2.17 17.25 11.31
C ARG A 162 -2.64 16.84 12.70
N PHE A 163 -2.11 15.71 13.17
CA PHE A 163 -2.52 15.12 14.45
C PHE A 163 -1.33 14.52 15.20
N ARG A 164 -1.56 14.28 16.50
CA ARG A 164 -0.67 13.49 17.37
C ARG A 164 -1.25 12.09 17.54
N GLY A 165 -0.41 11.05 17.33
CA GLY A 165 -0.88 9.68 17.45
C GLY A 165 -0.12 8.66 16.60
N CYS A 166 -0.84 7.87 15.79
CA CYS A 166 -0.24 6.80 14.99
C CYS A 166 -0.81 6.78 13.58
N VAL A 167 0.05 6.76 12.58
CA VAL A 167 -0.32 6.30 11.23
C VAL A 167 -0.13 4.80 11.17
N LEU A 168 -1.20 4.08 10.88
CA LEU A 168 -1.24 2.62 10.81
C LEU A 168 -1.50 2.18 9.37
N SER A 169 -0.77 1.17 8.90
CA SER A 169 -1.10 0.44 7.67
C SER A 169 -0.89 -1.05 7.85
N ASN A 170 -1.80 -1.83 7.28
CA ASN A 170 -1.71 -3.29 7.25
C ASN A 170 -1.91 -3.78 5.81
N GLU A 171 -0.90 -4.44 5.24
CA GLU A 171 -0.93 -4.94 3.85
C GLU A 171 -1.36 -3.83 2.87
N LEU A 172 -0.62 -2.71 2.90
CA LEU A 172 -0.83 -1.55 2.05
C LEU A 172 0.34 -1.30 1.10
N LEU A 173 1.58 -1.44 1.63
CA LEU A 173 2.76 -1.05 0.88
C LEU A 173 3.10 -2.06 -0.22
N ASP A 174 2.73 -3.32 -0.06
CA ASP A 174 2.88 -4.39 -1.04
C ASP A 174 2.02 -4.16 -2.31
N ALA A 175 0.94 -3.36 -2.19
CA ALA A 175 0.06 -2.97 -3.29
C ALA A 175 0.44 -1.63 -3.94
N ILE A 176 1.45 -0.91 -3.43
CA ILE A 176 1.97 0.29 -4.10
C ILE A 176 2.64 -0.14 -5.43
N PRO A 177 2.29 0.51 -6.57
CA PRO A 177 2.84 0.14 -7.86
C PRO A 177 4.36 0.10 -7.91
N VAL A 178 4.90 -0.99 -8.44
CA VAL A 178 6.33 -1.23 -8.56
C VAL A 178 6.82 -1.19 -10.01
N HIS A 179 8.03 -0.69 -10.20
CA HIS A 179 8.78 -0.92 -11.43
C HIS A 179 9.45 -2.29 -11.36
N GLN A 180 9.34 -3.08 -12.41
CA GLN A 180 10.03 -4.35 -12.51
C GLN A 180 11.27 -4.18 -13.40
N VAL A 181 12.43 -4.56 -12.90
CA VAL A 181 13.70 -4.44 -13.61
C VAL A 181 14.39 -5.79 -13.72
N THR A 182 15.18 -5.97 -14.78
CA THR A 182 15.95 -7.20 -15.01
C THR A 182 17.35 -6.85 -15.48
N MET A 183 18.36 -7.55 -14.98
CA MET A 183 19.73 -7.45 -15.48
C MET A 183 19.87 -8.35 -16.71
N GLN A 184 20.16 -7.76 -17.88
CA GLN A 184 20.35 -8.51 -19.13
C GLN A 184 21.58 -8.01 -19.87
N ARG A 185 22.53 -8.90 -20.17
CA ARG A 185 23.79 -8.61 -20.87
C ARG A 185 24.56 -7.46 -20.20
N GLY A 186 24.59 -7.48 -18.87
CA GLY A 186 25.26 -6.47 -18.06
C GLY A 186 24.59 -5.10 -18.05
N LYS A 187 23.34 -5.00 -18.48
CA LYS A 187 22.53 -3.75 -18.47
C LYS A 187 21.27 -3.94 -17.66
N LEU A 188 20.93 -2.94 -16.87
CA LEU A 188 19.64 -2.86 -16.22
C LEU A 188 18.59 -2.48 -17.25
N LEU A 189 17.58 -3.31 -17.42
CA LEU A 189 16.42 -3.05 -18.28
C LEU A 189 15.15 -3.02 -17.40
N GLU A 190 14.16 -2.26 -17.84
CA GLU A 190 12.84 -2.15 -17.19
C GLU A 190 11.80 -2.90 -18.01
N ALA A 191 10.86 -3.54 -17.31
CA ALA A 191 9.70 -4.19 -17.89
C ALA A 191 8.61 -3.18 -18.27
N TYR A 192 8.13 -3.29 -19.49
CA TYR A 192 7.02 -2.51 -20.04
C TYR A 192 5.90 -3.45 -20.51
N VAL A 193 4.69 -2.97 -20.46
CA VAL A 193 3.53 -3.62 -21.07
C VAL A 193 3.30 -3.02 -22.45
N ALA A 194 3.29 -3.85 -23.47
CA ALA A 194 3.10 -3.49 -24.87
C ALA A 194 2.00 -4.37 -25.51
N LEU A 195 1.61 -4.03 -26.74
CA LEU A 195 0.74 -4.88 -27.56
C LEU A 195 1.58 -5.62 -28.61
N ASP A 196 1.41 -6.93 -28.67
CA ASP A 196 1.85 -7.77 -29.79
C ASP A 196 0.61 -8.39 -30.44
N GLN A 197 0.33 -7.97 -31.67
CA GLN A 197 -0.94 -8.20 -32.34
C GLN A 197 -2.14 -7.67 -31.53
N ASP A 198 -2.86 -8.43 -30.80
CA ASP A 198 -3.93 -7.98 -29.91
C ASP A 198 -3.72 -8.44 -28.45
N GLU A 199 -2.55 -9.02 -28.13
CA GLU A 199 -2.24 -9.50 -26.79
C GLU A 199 -1.33 -8.52 -26.07
N LEU A 200 -1.60 -8.31 -24.76
CA LEU A 200 -0.69 -7.58 -23.87
C LEU A 200 0.48 -8.49 -23.52
N VAL A 201 1.69 -7.97 -23.70
CA VAL A 201 2.94 -8.70 -23.47
C VAL A 201 3.91 -7.85 -22.64
N ILE A 202 4.82 -8.51 -21.93
CA ILE A 202 5.93 -7.84 -21.25
C ILE A 202 7.11 -7.74 -22.23
N VAL A 203 7.61 -6.54 -22.42
CA VAL A 203 8.84 -6.24 -23.16
C VAL A 203 9.84 -5.54 -22.23
N HIS A 204 11.13 -5.61 -22.58
CA HIS A 204 12.19 -4.97 -21.77
C HIS A 204 12.88 -3.90 -22.61
N ASP A 205 13.07 -2.72 -22.02
CA ASP A 205 13.79 -1.59 -22.62
C ASP A 205 14.59 -0.83 -21.53
N ASN A 206 15.25 0.22 -21.92
CA ASN A 206 16.00 1.07 -21.00
C ASN A 206 15.09 1.58 -19.86
N PRO A 207 15.64 1.78 -18.67
CA PRO A 207 14.88 2.33 -17.54
C PRO A 207 14.19 3.65 -17.88
N SER A 208 12.93 3.80 -17.49
CA SER A 208 12.14 5.03 -17.68
C SER A 208 12.67 6.21 -16.88
N THR A 209 13.44 5.94 -15.85
CA THR A 209 14.04 6.94 -14.96
C THR A 209 15.35 6.43 -14.37
N PRO A 210 16.37 7.32 -14.18
CA PRO A 210 17.62 6.96 -13.51
C PRO A 210 17.42 6.57 -12.05
N LYS A 211 16.31 6.97 -11.41
CA LYS A 211 16.00 6.64 -10.02
C LYS A 211 15.97 5.14 -9.73
N LEU A 212 15.76 4.30 -10.74
CA LEU A 212 15.76 2.84 -10.56
C LEU A 212 17.18 2.33 -10.26
N ALA A 213 18.17 2.74 -11.04
CA ALA A 213 19.57 2.42 -10.79
C ALA A 213 20.06 3.08 -9.49
N GLU A 214 19.74 4.36 -9.28
CA GLU A 214 20.10 5.11 -8.06
C GLU A 214 19.54 4.44 -6.79
N ARG A 215 18.33 3.84 -6.85
CA ARG A 215 17.75 3.09 -5.72
C ARG A 215 18.57 1.84 -5.41
N LEU A 216 18.91 1.02 -6.40
CA LEU A 216 19.73 -0.17 -6.21
C LEU A 216 21.13 0.18 -5.68
N ASP A 217 21.76 1.21 -6.25
CA ASP A 217 23.07 1.70 -5.81
C ASP A 217 23.01 2.19 -4.36
N GLY A 218 21.99 2.96 -4.00
CA GLY A 218 21.78 3.47 -2.64
C GLY A 218 21.51 2.37 -1.59
N LEU A 219 21.03 1.22 -2.03
CA LEU A 219 20.84 0.02 -1.20
C LEU A 219 22.09 -0.89 -1.17
N GLY A 220 23.11 -0.60 -1.99
CA GLY A 220 24.27 -1.48 -2.18
C GLY A 220 23.91 -2.80 -2.88
N VAL A 221 22.82 -2.83 -3.65
CA VAL A 221 22.33 -4.01 -4.36
C VAL A 221 22.85 -4.05 -5.77
N THR A 222 23.45 -5.21 -6.14
CA THR A 222 23.83 -5.51 -7.52
C THR A 222 23.08 -6.73 -8.00
N LEU A 223 22.22 -6.58 -8.99
CA LEU A 223 21.48 -7.69 -9.56
C LEU A 223 22.39 -8.60 -10.40
N ALA A 224 22.23 -9.91 -10.28
CA ALA A 224 22.92 -10.88 -11.11
C ALA A 224 22.33 -10.91 -12.54
N GLU A 225 23.09 -11.44 -13.49
CA GLU A 225 22.62 -11.65 -14.86
C GLU A 225 21.37 -12.54 -14.89
N GLY A 226 20.30 -12.06 -15.55
CA GLY A 226 19.00 -12.71 -15.60
C GLY A 226 18.09 -12.49 -14.38
N GLN A 227 18.60 -11.86 -13.32
CA GLN A 227 17.81 -11.59 -12.13
C GLN A 227 16.79 -10.48 -12.39
N THR A 228 15.55 -10.70 -11.94
CA THR A 228 14.47 -9.71 -11.92
C THR A 228 14.22 -9.21 -10.49
N ALA A 229 13.85 -7.95 -10.36
CA ALA A 229 13.51 -7.33 -9.06
C ALA A 229 12.42 -6.26 -9.23
N GLU A 230 11.66 -6.06 -8.16
CA GLU A 230 10.66 -5.00 -8.06
C GLU A 230 11.24 -3.82 -7.27
N ILE A 231 11.03 -2.59 -7.79
CA ILE A 231 11.47 -1.33 -7.15
C ILE A 231 10.25 -0.44 -6.96
N CYS A 232 9.89 -0.19 -5.71
CA CYS A 232 8.82 0.72 -5.34
C CYS A 232 9.35 2.16 -5.17
N LEU A 233 9.21 3.00 -6.19
CA LEU A 233 9.54 4.42 -6.07
C LEU A 233 8.46 5.21 -5.32
N GLY A 234 7.25 4.67 -5.21
CA GLY A 234 6.12 5.28 -4.51
C GLY A 234 6.32 5.41 -2.99
N LEU A 235 7.25 4.67 -2.39
CA LEU A 235 7.56 4.75 -0.95
C LEU A 235 8.01 6.15 -0.52
N ALA A 236 8.72 6.89 -1.38
CA ALA A 236 9.12 8.25 -1.08
C ALA A 236 7.90 9.16 -0.86
N HIS A 237 6.95 9.11 -1.79
CA HIS A 237 5.72 9.88 -1.68
C HIS A 237 4.85 9.45 -0.50
N TRP A 238 4.75 8.14 -0.24
CA TRP A 238 4.07 7.64 0.95
C TRP A 238 4.67 8.21 2.25
N ALA A 239 6.00 8.23 2.37
CA ALA A 239 6.69 8.79 3.53
C ALA A 239 6.43 10.31 3.69
N GLU A 240 6.42 11.05 2.58
CA GLU A 240 6.06 12.48 2.56
C GLU A 240 4.62 12.69 3.07
N MET A 241 3.65 11.95 2.51
CA MET A 241 2.24 12.05 2.94
C MET A 241 2.05 11.76 4.43
N VAL A 242 2.75 10.74 4.94
CA VAL A 242 2.71 10.40 6.37
C VAL A 242 3.28 11.52 7.22
N SER A 243 4.45 12.06 6.82
CA SER A 243 5.10 13.19 7.53
C SER A 243 4.26 14.46 7.53
N ASP A 244 3.49 14.70 6.47
CA ASP A 244 2.65 15.89 6.34
C ASP A 244 1.49 15.90 7.34
N VAL A 245 0.94 14.73 7.70
CA VAL A 245 -0.21 14.62 8.60
C VAL A 245 0.18 14.28 10.04
N LEU A 246 1.33 13.65 10.27
CA LEU A 246 1.77 13.30 11.61
C LEU A 246 2.57 14.46 12.23
N GLU A 247 2.02 15.09 13.27
CA GLU A 247 2.70 16.15 14.01
C GLU A 247 3.72 15.60 14.99
N ASP A 248 3.32 14.56 15.73
CA ASP A 248 4.11 13.85 16.74
C ASP A 248 3.50 12.46 16.97
N GLY A 249 4.31 11.44 17.05
CA GLY A 249 3.84 10.08 17.31
C GLY A 249 4.57 9.01 16.54
N PHE A 250 3.83 8.01 16.07
CA PHE A 250 4.37 6.78 15.51
C PHE A 250 3.82 6.49 14.11
N VAL A 251 4.61 5.75 13.34
CA VAL A 251 4.17 5.08 12.12
C VAL A 251 4.32 3.59 12.35
N LEU A 252 3.23 2.84 12.21
CA LEU A 252 3.21 1.39 12.38
C LEU A 252 2.75 0.76 11.07
N THR A 253 3.64 0.07 10.40
CA THR A 253 3.37 -0.66 9.16
C THR A 253 3.54 -2.15 9.40
N VAL A 254 2.51 -2.92 9.06
CA VAL A 254 2.53 -4.39 9.08
C VAL A 254 2.35 -4.86 7.65
N ASP A 255 3.38 -5.51 7.10
CA ASP A 255 3.35 -5.92 5.70
C ASP A 255 4.29 -7.10 5.43
N TYR A 256 4.13 -7.72 4.25
CA TYR A 256 5.01 -8.80 3.77
C TYR A 256 6.22 -8.20 3.09
N GLY A 257 7.40 -8.45 3.66
CA GLY A 257 8.62 -7.89 3.09
C GLY A 257 9.86 -8.34 3.81
N ARG A 258 10.99 -7.75 3.42
CA ARG A 258 12.31 -8.02 3.99
C ARG A 258 13.21 -6.80 3.88
N GLU A 259 14.33 -6.86 4.57
CA GLU A 259 15.43 -5.94 4.29
C GLU A 259 16.02 -6.18 2.89
N ALA A 260 16.60 -5.14 2.29
CA ALA A 260 17.08 -5.17 0.91
C ALA A 260 18.07 -6.33 0.63
N GLY A 261 18.97 -6.63 1.57
CA GLY A 261 19.94 -7.72 1.39
C GLY A 261 19.29 -9.09 1.14
N ASP A 262 18.18 -9.36 1.84
CA ASP A 262 17.43 -10.61 1.69
C ASP A 262 16.42 -10.53 0.54
N LEU A 263 15.79 -9.37 0.36
CA LEU A 263 14.75 -9.17 -0.67
C LEU A 263 15.32 -9.32 -2.08
N TYR A 264 16.51 -8.78 -2.31
CA TYR A 264 17.20 -8.82 -3.60
C TYR A 264 18.22 -9.94 -3.73
N SER A 265 18.14 -10.98 -2.86
CA SER A 265 18.99 -12.17 -2.96
C SER A 265 18.70 -12.92 -4.26
N ASN A 266 19.72 -13.08 -5.12
CA ASN A 266 19.59 -13.86 -6.36
C ASN A 266 19.42 -15.35 -6.09
N GLU A 267 19.94 -15.85 -4.96
CA GLU A 267 19.82 -17.26 -4.58
C GLU A 267 18.38 -17.63 -4.28
N ASP A 268 17.67 -16.76 -3.53
CA ASP A 268 16.32 -17.03 -3.04
C ASP A 268 15.23 -16.48 -3.98
N ARG A 269 15.52 -15.35 -4.68
CA ARG A 269 14.54 -14.60 -5.47
C ARG A 269 15.06 -14.18 -6.84
N PRO A 270 15.49 -15.13 -7.69
CA PRO A 270 16.04 -14.79 -9.02
C PRO A 270 15.00 -14.15 -9.96
N ARG A 271 13.71 -14.33 -9.67
CA ARG A 271 12.59 -13.80 -10.47
C ARG A 271 11.79 -12.70 -9.77
N GLY A 272 12.34 -12.11 -8.68
CA GLY A 272 11.61 -11.13 -7.89
C GLY A 272 10.56 -11.75 -6.96
N THR A 273 9.62 -10.95 -6.55
CA THR A 273 8.59 -11.28 -5.54
C THR A 273 7.17 -10.99 -6.01
N LEU A 274 7.01 -10.52 -7.26
CA LEU A 274 5.70 -10.19 -7.80
C LEU A 274 4.75 -11.40 -7.74
N THR A 275 3.57 -11.17 -7.23
CA THR A 275 2.56 -12.20 -7.01
C THR A 275 1.19 -11.65 -7.38
N THR A 276 0.33 -12.51 -7.90
CA THR A 276 -1.07 -12.20 -8.14
C THR A 276 -1.98 -13.16 -7.39
N PHE A 277 -3.12 -12.66 -6.90
CA PHE A 277 -4.10 -13.45 -6.19
C PHE A 277 -5.46 -13.36 -6.87
N TYR A 278 -6.07 -14.52 -7.09
CA TYR A 278 -7.42 -14.66 -7.59
C TYR A 278 -8.09 -15.90 -7.00
N ARG A 279 -9.18 -15.71 -6.24
CA ARG A 279 -9.95 -16.78 -5.57
C ARG A 279 -9.05 -17.75 -4.78
N HIS A 280 -8.16 -17.18 -3.96
CA HIS A 280 -7.17 -17.91 -3.15
C HIS A 280 -6.12 -18.70 -3.95
N ILE A 281 -6.00 -18.45 -5.24
CA ILE A 281 -4.96 -19.03 -6.10
C ILE A 281 -3.89 -17.97 -6.34
N GLN A 282 -2.67 -18.30 -5.95
CA GLN A 282 -1.50 -17.48 -6.19
C GLN A 282 -0.89 -17.83 -7.57
N THR A 283 -0.59 -16.80 -8.37
CA THR A 283 0.10 -16.95 -9.66
C THR A 283 1.13 -15.82 -9.85
N ASP A 284 1.91 -15.90 -10.94
CA ASP A 284 2.85 -14.88 -11.40
C ASP A 284 2.44 -14.28 -12.77
N ALA A 285 1.13 -14.24 -13.04
CA ALA A 285 0.58 -13.83 -14.32
C ALA A 285 -0.19 -12.49 -14.23
N PRO A 286 0.50 -11.35 -14.12
CA PRO A 286 -0.15 -10.04 -13.87
C PRO A 286 -1.02 -9.55 -15.02
N LEU A 287 -0.75 -9.97 -16.27
CA LEU A 287 -1.54 -9.57 -17.44
C LEU A 287 -2.86 -10.34 -17.58
N LEU A 288 -3.09 -11.37 -16.75
CA LEU A 288 -4.38 -12.06 -16.71
C LEU A 288 -5.35 -11.28 -15.82
N ARG A 289 -6.65 -11.32 -16.15
CA ARG A 289 -7.76 -10.77 -15.33
C ARG A 289 -7.51 -9.34 -14.85
N ILE A 290 -7.06 -8.47 -15.73
CA ILE A 290 -6.76 -7.07 -15.43
C ILE A 290 -7.97 -6.39 -14.75
N GLY A 291 -7.76 -5.78 -13.58
CA GLY A 291 -8.83 -5.25 -12.74
C GLY A 291 -9.65 -6.30 -11.97
N GLY A 292 -9.39 -7.60 -12.20
CA GLY A 292 -10.11 -8.71 -11.56
C GLY A 292 -9.25 -9.64 -10.71
N GLN A 293 -8.01 -9.27 -10.44
CA GLN A 293 -7.09 -9.97 -9.54
C GLN A 293 -6.20 -8.97 -8.79
N ASP A 294 -5.74 -9.34 -7.62
CA ASP A 294 -4.75 -8.57 -6.88
C ASP A 294 -3.34 -8.74 -7.47
N ILE A 295 -2.53 -7.72 -7.35
CA ILE A 295 -1.13 -7.72 -7.78
C ILE A 295 -0.31 -7.11 -6.65
N THR A 296 0.61 -7.87 -6.07
CA THR A 296 1.45 -7.44 -4.95
C THR A 296 2.92 -7.72 -5.21
N ALA A 297 3.79 -7.00 -4.50
CA ALA A 297 5.21 -7.27 -4.43
C ALA A 297 5.68 -7.12 -2.99
N GLN A 298 6.63 -7.96 -2.54
CA GLN A 298 7.14 -7.84 -1.17
C GLN A 298 7.80 -6.47 -0.93
N VAL A 299 7.58 -5.93 0.26
CA VAL A 299 8.05 -4.61 0.66
C VAL A 299 9.54 -4.62 0.96
N ASP A 300 10.29 -3.69 0.39
CA ASP A 300 11.66 -3.37 0.78
C ASP A 300 11.66 -2.48 2.02
N PHE A 301 11.76 -3.06 3.20
CA PHE A 301 11.76 -2.32 4.46
C PHE A 301 13.02 -1.47 4.66
N THR A 302 14.13 -1.77 4.00
CA THR A 302 15.29 -0.87 3.99
C THR A 302 14.94 0.44 3.29
N SER A 303 14.22 0.37 2.17
CA SER A 303 13.71 1.58 1.49
C SER A 303 12.67 2.32 2.31
N VAL A 304 11.74 1.63 2.98
CA VAL A 304 10.76 2.26 3.89
C VAL A 304 11.48 3.07 4.97
N ILE A 305 12.48 2.48 5.62
CA ILE A 305 13.29 3.15 6.66
C ILE A 305 14.05 4.34 6.07
N ASN A 306 14.68 4.17 4.91
CA ASN A 306 15.49 5.22 4.29
C ASN A 306 14.62 6.41 3.83
N GLU A 307 13.47 6.16 3.22
CA GLU A 307 12.53 7.24 2.85
C GLU A 307 11.93 7.91 4.08
N GLY A 308 11.58 7.15 5.10
CA GLY A 308 11.13 7.70 6.38
C GLY A 308 12.15 8.64 7.02
N ARG A 309 13.44 8.27 7.03
CA ARG A 309 14.52 9.13 7.56
C ARG A 309 14.65 10.46 6.83
N LYS A 310 14.43 10.48 5.52
CA LYS A 310 14.50 11.72 4.72
C LYS A 310 13.46 12.74 5.14
N VAL A 311 12.32 12.29 5.64
CA VAL A 311 11.22 13.14 6.12
C VAL A 311 11.14 13.28 7.64
N GLY A 312 12.20 12.87 8.34
CA GLY A 312 12.34 13.06 9.80
C GLY A 312 11.84 11.94 10.68
N LEU A 313 11.34 10.84 10.10
CA LEU A 313 10.95 9.64 10.86
C LEU A 313 12.20 8.86 11.30
N GLN A 314 12.15 8.24 12.47
CA GLN A 314 13.24 7.40 12.98
C GLN A 314 12.72 6.00 13.25
N PRO A 315 13.43 4.94 12.80
CA PRO A 315 13.04 3.58 13.10
C PRO A 315 13.22 3.30 14.60
N VAL A 316 12.16 2.79 15.23
CA VAL A 316 12.15 2.43 16.67
C VAL A 316 11.96 0.93 16.89
N GLY A 317 11.69 0.17 15.83
CA GLY A 317 11.55 -1.29 15.85
C GLY A 317 11.36 -1.84 14.44
N TYR A 318 11.65 -3.15 14.31
CA TYR A 318 11.45 -3.93 13.08
C TYR A 318 11.18 -5.38 13.47
#